data_f6dc8c99780036291a20450b9442c6c4
#
_entry.id   f6dc8c99780036291a20450b9442c6c4
#
_cell.length_a   1.000
_cell.length_b   1.000
_cell.length_c   1.000
_cell.angle_alpha   90.00
_cell.angle_beta   90.00
_cell.angle_gamma   90.00
#
_symmetry.space_group_name_H-M   'P 1'
#
loop_
_entity.id
_entity.type
_entity.pdbx_description
1 polymer ?
#
loop_
_entity_poly.entity_id
_entity_poly.type
_entity_poly.pdbx_seq_one_letter_code
_entity_poly.pdbx_strand_id
1 'polypeptide(L)'
;MIVRKDADGNPASLQARYVNPLDPSKKVSRNFGLEYEAEAFRWLDEEHYLVTLHHKGIRQWIHPSQRRAETMPTFAEYAKDYFDHYRKYDGSRLSGRSNRCNEIVLRRLDETFGDIPLDRISRQMVDEWYAKARDELTPSTFEHTARTLKRIMLAAATEQMDGTPPLIPTSPCRYRVIKPQSKRRDQPPVTADEINRMADLFPDYYRLTLWLSLLVGGLRLGEVCALQLRDIDLETLQLHVRHSVNRGPDDRGKYRLCEPKTESSKRVVPIPKPLVPLIEDHISRFCKDRKPDTMLFHSTMLDDWLLPPTTIERMFRTAREKIGRPDITFHSLRATHATMLVLEGGTMRETMDDLGHSSLTVAVNSYQRVVREHHRDTVERLAYRYLPSDDPEAIRTLIAQRERQIGKLRDEMERLRKILREKN
;
A
#
# COMPACT_ATOMS: atom_id res chain seq x y z
N MET A 1 -4.38 20.06 51.25
CA MET A 1 -5.61 19.33 51.60
C MET A 1 -6.10 19.79 52.99
N ILE A 2 -7.41 20.01 53.16
CA ILE A 2 -8.02 20.37 54.46
C ILE A 2 -9.24 19.48 54.65
N VAL A 3 -9.37 18.91 55.86
CA VAL A 3 -10.59 18.21 56.28
C VAL A 3 -11.60 19.23 56.76
N ARG A 4 -12.75 19.34 56.15
CA ARG A 4 -13.88 20.11 56.62
C ARG A 4 -14.73 19.28 57.57
N LYS A 5 -15.17 19.89 58.66
CA LYS A 5 -16.02 19.29 59.67
C LYS A 5 -17.45 19.78 59.55
N ASP A 6 -18.41 18.95 59.91
CA ASP A 6 -19.83 19.31 60.05
C ASP A 6 -20.10 20.18 61.30
N ALA A 7 -21.37 20.51 61.56
CA ALA A 7 -21.77 21.30 62.69
C ALA A 7 -21.48 20.62 64.06
N ASP A 8 -21.36 19.28 64.04
CA ASP A 8 -21.13 18.44 65.21
C ASP A 8 -19.62 18.13 65.42
N GLY A 9 -18.74 18.71 64.55
CA GLY A 9 -17.31 18.56 64.63
C GLY A 9 -16.71 17.31 63.98
N ASN A 10 -17.54 16.49 63.33
CA ASN A 10 -17.07 15.28 62.63
C ASN A 10 -16.53 15.60 61.22
N PRO A 11 -15.55 14.83 60.71
CA PRO A 11 -15.11 14.99 59.33
C PRO A 11 -16.27 14.83 58.36
N ALA A 12 -16.50 15.83 57.50
CA ALA A 12 -17.61 15.84 56.55
C ALA A 12 -17.17 15.80 55.07
N SER A 13 -16.04 16.47 54.76
CA SER A 13 -15.51 16.47 53.41
C SER A 13 -14.03 16.85 53.36
N LEU A 14 -13.36 16.55 52.25
CA LEU A 14 -12.00 16.99 51.94
C LEU A 14 -12.05 18.21 51.02
N GLN A 15 -11.32 19.27 51.38
CA GLN A 15 -11.11 20.41 50.50
C GLN A 15 -9.69 20.42 49.98
N ALA A 16 -9.51 20.15 48.69
CA ALA A 16 -8.29 20.34 47.95
C ALA A 16 -8.19 21.81 47.53
N ARG A 17 -7.07 22.49 47.77
CA ARG A 17 -6.88 23.91 47.40
C ARG A 17 -5.44 24.25 47.07
N TYR A 18 -5.24 25.23 46.16
CA TYR A 18 -3.95 25.80 45.79
C TYR A 18 -4.10 27.30 45.49
N VAL A 19 -2.99 28.01 45.35
CA VAL A 19 -2.96 29.45 45.05
C VAL A 19 -3.24 29.67 43.57
N ASN A 20 -4.12 30.62 43.22
CA ASN A 20 -4.41 30.96 41.84
C ASN A 20 -3.15 31.60 41.19
N PRO A 21 -2.60 31.04 40.12
CA PRO A 21 -1.36 31.55 39.49
C PRO A 21 -1.55 32.92 38.81
N LEU A 22 -2.79 33.32 38.47
CA LEU A 22 -3.10 34.63 37.87
C LEU A 22 -3.43 35.71 38.92
N ASP A 23 -3.79 35.31 40.14
CA ASP A 23 -4.11 36.20 41.26
C ASP A 23 -3.71 35.53 42.58
N PRO A 24 -2.46 35.75 43.04
CA PRO A 24 -1.95 35.08 44.22
C PRO A 24 -2.72 35.40 45.54
N SER A 25 -3.57 36.43 45.54
CA SER A 25 -4.45 36.75 46.68
C SER A 25 -5.61 35.77 46.82
N LYS A 26 -5.94 35.03 45.77
CA LYS A 26 -7.05 34.09 45.69
C LYS A 26 -6.59 32.65 45.71
N LYS A 27 -7.45 31.79 46.28
CA LYS A 27 -7.23 30.32 46.25
C LYS A 27 -8.31 29.66 45.41
N VAL A 28 -7.88 28.68 44.63
CA VAL A 28 -8.78 27.77 43.91
C VAL A 28 -8.97 26.53 44.77
N SER A 29 -10.24 26.10 44.95
CA SER A 29 -10.55 24.92 45.76
C SER A 29 -11.64 24.06 45.15
N ARG A 30 -11.58 22.75 45.45
CA ARG A 30 -12.61 21.76 45.12
C ARG A 30 -12.86 20.87 46.33
N ASN A 31 -14.12 20.58 46.59
CA ASN A 31 -14.53 19.69 47.68
C ASN A 31 -14.75 18.27 47.16
N PHE A 32 -14.38 17.29 47.97
CA PHE A 32 -14.50 15.87 47.71
C PHE A 32 -15.14 15.19 48.94
N GLY A 33 -15.85 14.07 48.74
CA GLY A 33 -16.25 13.20 49.86
C GLY A 33 -15.01 12.57 50.54
N LEU A 34 -15.17 12.12 51.75
CA LEU A 34 -14.06 11.52 52.52
C LEU A 34 -13.49 10.26 51.85
N GLU A 35 -14.38 9.50 51.16
CA GLU A 35 -14.06 8.31 50.40
C GLU A 35 -13.23 8.57 49.15
N TYR A 36 -13.18 9.82 48.66
CA TYR A 36 -12.49 10.21 47.41
C TYR A 36 -11.14 10.90 47.67
N GLU A 37 -10.44 10.52 48.73
CA GLU A 37 -9.16 11.14 49.11
C GLU A 37 -8.10 11.00 47.99
N ALA A 38 -7.99 9.82 47.39
CA ALA A 38 -7.08 9.57 46.27
C ALA A 38 -7.37 10.44 45.04
N GLU A 39 -8.65 10.73 44.76
CA GLU A 39 -9.06 11.61 43.67
C GLU A 39 -8.74 13.08 44.01
N ALA A 40 -8.88 13.48 45.23
CA ALA A 40 -8.52 14.83 45.69
C ALA A 40 -7.02 15.11 45.54
N PHE A 41 -6.17 14.12 45.88
CA PHE A 41 -4.71 14.23 45.64
C PHE A 41 -4.39 14.28 44.15
N ARG A 42 -4.97 13.40 43.36
CA ARG A 42 -4.77 13.38 41.89
C ARG A 42 -5.14 14.74 41.27
N TRP A 43 -6.30 15.29 41.64
CA TRP A 43 -6.70 16.61 41.19
C TRP A 43 -5.71 17.71 41.57
N LEU A 44 -5.13 17.70 42.77
CA LEU A 44 -4.09 18.66 43.18
C LEU A 44 -2.81 18.52 42.37
N ASP A 45 -2.38 17.30 42.09
CA ASP A 45 -1.18 17.03 41.29
C ASP A 45 -1.35 17.51 39.85
N GLU A 46 -2.51 17.26 39.23
CA GLU A 46 -2.87 17.78 37.93
C GLU A 46 -2.86 19.32 37.88
N GLU A 47 -3.44 19.97 38.89
CA GLU A 47 -3.48 21.41 38.97
C GLU A 47 -2.08 21.99 39.18
N HIS A 48 -1.24 21.41 40.05
CA HIS A 48 0.13 21.81 40.25
C HIS A 48 0.99 21.69 38.99
N TYR A 49 0.74 20.64 38.23
CA TYR A 49 1.39 20.46 36.91
C TYR A 49 1.00 21.59 35.95
N LEU A 50 -0.28 21.92 35.83
CA LEU A 50 -0.77 23.00 34.98
C LEU A 50 -0.25 24.38 35.41
N VAL A 51 -0.17 24.64 36.72
CA VAL A 51 0.45 25.86 37.28
C VAL A 51 1.94 25.91 36.91
N THR A 52 2.63 24.79 36.99
CA THR A 52 4.06 24.71 36.62
C THR A 52 4.26 25.00 35.12
N LEU A 53 3.40 24.48 34.24
CA LEU A 53 3.45 24.78 32.81
C LEU A 53 3.19 26.25 32.51
N HIS A 54 2.29 26.89 33.27
CA HIS A 54 2.01 28.32 33.14
C HIS A 54 3.24 29.16 33.55
N HIS A 55 3.88 28.87 34.69
CA HIS A 55 5.08 29.58 35.14
C HIS A 55 6.28 29.39 34.17
N LYS A 56 6.35 28.27 33.46
CA LYS A 56 7.35 28.03 32.43
C LYS A 56 7.01 28.66 31.08
N GLY A 57 5.87 29.33 30.95
CA GLY A 57 5.40 29.93 29.69
C GLY A 57 4.99 28.91 28.61
N ILE A 58 4.86 27.63 28.97
CA ILE A 58 4.55 26.55 28.03
C ILE A 58 3.05 26.52 27.73
N ARG A 59 2.20 26.72 28.76
CA ARG A 59 0.73 26.70 28.60
C ARG A 59 0.10 27.72 29.53
N GLN A 60 -0.84 28.56 29.01
CA GLN A 60 -1.59 29.49 29.84
C GLN A 60 -2.53 28.71 30.76
N TRP A 61 -2.42 28.97 32.08
CA TRP A 61 -3.34 28.39 33.05
C TRP A 61 -4.71 29.06 32.93
N ILE A 62 -5.77 28.26 32.98
CA ILE A 62 -7.18 28.69 32.94
C ILE A 62 -7.84 28.20 34.23
N HIS A 63 -8.70 29.04 34.86
CA HIS A 63 -9.40 28.66 36.06
C HIS A 63 -10.27 27.39 35.83
N PRO A 64 -10.29 26.38 36.72
CA PRO A 64 -11.02 25.14 36.51
C PRO A 64 -12.51 25.32 36.16
N SER A 65 -13.18 26.37 36.70
CA SER A 65 -14.57 26.69 36.35
C SER A 65 -14.76 27.25 34.92
N GLN A 66 -13.69 27.77 34.33
CA GLN A 66 -13.67 28.31 32.96
C GLN A 66 -13.10 27.34 31.97
N ARG A 67 -12.44 26.29 32.47
CA ARG A 67 -12.08 25.19 31.60
C ARG A 67 -13.41 24.59 31.14
N ARG A 68 -13.72 24.78 29.85
CA ARG A 68 -14.69 23.87 29.23
C ARG A 68 -14.27 22.46 29.67
N ALA A 69 -15.19 21.71 30.25
CA ALA A 69 -14.94 20.30 30.44
C ALA A 69 -14.55 19.80 29.03
N GLU A 70 -13.27 19.65 28.80
CA GLU A 70 -12.78 18.96 27.61
C GLU A 70 -13.31 17.55 27.83
N THR A 71 -14.54 17.34 27.37
CA THR A 71 -15.11 15.99 27.34
C THR A 71 -14.10 15.20 26.54
N MET A 72 -13.55 14.18 27.19
CA MET A 72 -12.62 13.27 26.51
C MET A 72 -13.21 12.93 25.14
N PRO A 73 -12.50 13.20 24.03
CA PRO A 73 -13.07 12.95 22.71
C PRO A 73 -13.40 11.46 22.56
N THR A 74 -14.45 11.19 21.85
CA THR A 74 -14.79 9.83 21.46
C THR A 74 -13.72 9.29 20.48
N PHE A 75 -13.67 7.98 20.31
CA PHE A 75 -12.77 7.37 19.35
C PHE A 75 -12.96 7.94 17.92
N ALA A 76 -14.21 8.08 17.47
CA ALA A 76 -14.50 8.60 16.13
C ALA A 76 -14.04 10.05 15.94
N GLU A 77 -14.27 10.92 16.93
CA GLU A 77 -13.83 12.31 16.90
C GLU A 77 -12.30 12.41 16.84
N TYR A 78 -11.59 11.69 17.71
CA TYR A 78 -10.13 11.69 17.73
C TYR A 78 -9.52 11.05 16.49
N ALA A 79 -10.06 9.92 16.02
CA ALA A 79 -9.56 9.23 14.84
C ALA A 79 -9.69 10.09 13.57
N LYS A 80 -10.77 10.85 13.44
CA LYS A 80 -10.96 11.80 12.36
C LYS A 80 -9.94 12.92 12.43
N ASP A 81 -9.79 13.57 13.58
CA ASP A 81 -8.82 14.64 13.81
C ASP A 81 -7.38 14.15 13.53
N TYR A 82 -7.04 12.96 14.03
CA TYR A 82 -5.75 12.33 13.79
C TYR A 82 -5.44 12.19 12.30
N PHE A 83 -6.39 11.74 11.46
CA PHE A 83 -6.15 11.58 10.03
C PHE A 83 -6.18 12.92 9.26
N ASP A 84 -6.93 13.88 9.68
CA ASP A 84 -6.97 15.23 9.10
C ASP A 84 -5.61 15.95 9.27
N HIS A 85 -4.94 15.72 10.41
CA HIS A 85 -3.64 16.29 10.73
C HIS A 85 -2.44 15.38 10.40
N TYR A 86 -2.70 14.10 10.07
CA TYR A 86 -1.62 13.15 9.77
C TYR A 86 -0.75 13.59 8.58
N ARG A 87 0.55 13.54 8.80
CA ARG A 87 1.57 13.76 7.75
C ARG A 87 2.49 12.56 7.69
N LYS A 88 2.98 12.25 6.48
CA LYS A 88 4.03 11.25 6.29
C LYS A 88 5.36 11.81 6.82
N TYR A 89 6.37 10.94 6.88
CA TYR A 89 7.73 11.33 7.27
C TYR A 89 8.31 12.47 6.41
N ASP A 90 7.93 12.53 5.13
CA ASP A 90 8.31 13.60 4.18
C ASP A 90 7.46 14.89 4.32
N GLY A 91 6.60 14.98 5.32
CA GLY A 91 5.68 16.10 5.56
C GLY A 91 4.44 16.10 4.63
N SER A 92 4.37 15.22 3.64
CA SER A 92 3.24 15.16 2.69
C SER A 92 1.98 14.55 3.31
N ARG A 93 0.82 14.94 2.79
CA ARG A 93 -0.48 14.32 3.13
C ARG A 93 -0.58 12.91 2.53
N LEU A 94 -1.48 12.13 3.08
CA LEU A 94 -1.82 10.82 2.49
C LEU A 94 -2.45 11.01 1.09
N SER A 95 -2.20 10.05 0.20
CA SER A 95 -2.88 10.02 -1.10
C SER A 95 -4.39 9.77 -0.92
N GLY A 96 -5.22 10.26 -1.83
CA GLY A 96 -6.67 10.04 -1.77
C GLY A 96 -7.08 8.58 -1.69
N ARG A 97 -6.34 7.68 -2.35
CA ARG A 97 -6.56 6.23 -2.21
C ARG A 97 -6.28 5.74 -0.79
N SER A 98 -5.22 6.24 -0.15
CA SER A 98 -4.88 5.88 1.23
C SER A 98 -5.93 6.43 2.21
N ASN A 99 -6.40 7.66 2.01
CA ASN A 99 -7.49 8.24 2.81
C ASN A 99 -8.75 7.41 2.71
N ARG A 100 -9.18 7.05 1.49
CA ARG A 100 -10.36 6.20 1.29
C ARG A 100 -10.22 4.82 1.94
N CYS A 101 -9.04 4.22 1.88
CA CYS A 101 -8.79 2.97 2.62
C CYS A 101 -8.91 3.16 4.13
N ASN A 102 -8.38 4.27 4.66
CA ASN A 102 -8.51 4.60 6.08
C ASN A 102 -9.97 4.87 6.48
N GLU A 103 -10.75 5.60 5.66
CA GLU A 103 -12.19 5.82 5.89
C GLU A 103 -12.98 4.52 6.02
N ILE A 104 -12.68 3.53 5.14
CA ILE A 104 -13.32 2.21 5.22
C ILE A 104 -12.93 1.49 6.52
N VAL A 105 -11.67 1.61 6.92
CA VAL A 105 -11.18 1.01 8.17
C VAL A 105 -11.79 1.70 9.38
N LEU A 106 -11.83 3.04 9.39
CA LEU A 106 -12.45 3.81 10.47
C LEU A 106 -13.92 3.45 10.65
N ARG A 107 -14.69 3.38 9.58
CA ARG A 107 -16.09 2.98 9.64
C ARG A 107 -16.30 1.65 10.36
N ARG A 108 -15.42 0.66 10.14
CA ARG A 108 -15.46 -0.62 10.85
C ARG A 108 -15.07 -0.52 12.31
N LEU A 109 -14.12 0.36 12.64
CA LEU A 109 -13.71 0.58 14.03
C LEU A 109 -14.79 1.36 14.79
N ASP A 110 -15.45 2.31 14.12
CA ASP A 110 -16.53 3.13 14.68
C ASP A 110 -17.75 2.28 15.08
N GLU A 111 -18.02 1.17 14.38
CA GLU A 111 -19.07 0.22 14.76
C GLU A 111 -18.89 -0.35 16.18
N THR A 112 -17.64 -0.40 16.69
CA THR A 112 -17.33 -0.94 18.03
C THR A 112 -16.90 0.14 19.00
N PHE A 113 -16.10 1.10 18.56
CA PHE A 113 -15.44 2.06 19.44
C PHE A 113 -15.91 3.50 19.24
N GLY A 114 -16.66 3.81 18.17
CA GLY A 114 -16.90 5.18 17.69
C GLY A 114 -17.38 6.15 18.76
N ASP A 115 -18.41 5.78 19.50
CA ASP A 115 -19.05 6.62 20.52
C ASP A 115 -18.39 6.53 21.90
N ILE A 116 -17.35 5.71 22.04
CA ILE A 116 -16.68 5.47 23.33
C ILE A 116 -15.59 6.52 23.55
N PRO A 117 -15.60 7.26 24.68
CA PRO A 117 -14.49 8.13 25.05
C PRO A 117 -13.17 7.35 25.14
N LEU A 118 -12.05 7.96 24.67
CA LEU A 118 -10.76 7.28 24.55
C LEU A 118 -10.27 6.66 25.87
N ASP A 119 -10.51 7.32 27.00
CA ASP A 119 -10.12 6.85 28.34
C ASP A 119 -10.97 5.67 28.83
N ARG A 120 -12.10 5.40 28.19
CA ARG A 120 -13.01 4.29 28.51
C ARG A 120 -12.76 3.05 27.65
N ILE A 121 -11.95 3.14 26.60
CA ILE A 121 -11.58 1.99 25.79
C ILE A 121 -10.59 1.12 26.58
N SER A 122 -11.11 0.06 27.18
CA SER A 122 -10.34 -0.85 28.00
C SER A 122 -9.55 -1.87 27.14
N ARG A 123 -8.53 -2.47 27.74
CA ARG A 123 -7.80 -3.58 27.13
C ARG A 123 -8.71 -4.77 26.82
N GLN A 124 -9.64 -5.09 27.71
CA GLN A 124 -10.57 -6.19 27.51
C GLN A 124 -11.43 -5.98 26.26
N MET A 125 -11.99 -4.79 26.06
CA MET A 125 -12.77 -4.44 24.86
C MET A 125 -11.95 -4.61 23.58
N VAL A 126 -10.67 -4.20 23.61
CA VAL A 126 -9.77 -4.35 22.47
C VAL A 126 -9.45 -5.82 22.20
N ASP A 127 -9.22 -6.61 23.21
CA ASP A 127 -8.92 -8.06 23.09
C ASP A 127 -10.15 -8.81 22.54
N GLU A 128 -11.36 -8.51 23.01
CA GLU A 128 -12.62 -9.06 22.51
C GLU A 128 -12.86 -8.69 21.04
N TRP A 129 -12.70 -7.41 20.69
CA TRP A 129 -12.77 -6.94 19.31
C TRP A 129 -11.75 -7.65 18.42
N TYR A 130 -10.50 -7.78 18.90
CA TYR A 130 -9.40 -8.39 18.14
C TYR A 130 -9.71 -9.86 17.82
N ALA A 131 -10.23 -10.62 18.77
CA ALA A 131 -10.61 -12.01 18.57
C ALA A 131 -11.73 -12.13 17.51
N LYS A 132 -12.80 -11.34 17.66
CA LYS A 132 -13.93 -11.30 16.71
C LYS A 132 -13.49 -10.88 15.31
N ALA A 133 -12.76 -9.77 15.20
CA ALA A 133 -12.32 -9.25 13.92
C ALA A 133 -11.38 -10.19 13.15
N ARG A 134 -10.56 -10.98 13.89
CA ARG A 134 -9.68 -11.99 13.28
C ARG A 134 -10.46 -13.11 12.60
N ASP A 135 -11.61 -13.49 13.15
CA ASP A 135 -12.41 -14.58 12.63
C ASP A 135 -13.36 -14.13 11.51
N GLU A 136 -13.83 -12.88 11.56
CA GLU A 136 -14.78 -12.32 10.58
C GLU A 136 -14.13 -11.68 9.35
N LEU A 137 -12.94 -11.10 9.50
CA LEU A 137 -12.28 -10.36 8.43
C LEU A 137 -11.29 -11.22 7.66
N THR A 138 -11.09 -10.87 6.37
CA THR A 138 -9.98 -11.46 5.63
C THR A 138 -8.64 -11.08 6.28
N PRO A 139 -7.62 -11.95 6.24
CA PRO A 139 -6.33 -11.71 6.92
C PRO A 139 -5.69 -10.34 6.60
N SER A 140 -5.78 -9.89 5.35
CA SER A 140 -5.24 -8.59 4.94
C SER A 140 -6.06 -7.41 5.50
N THR A 141 -7.38 -7.54 5.50
CA THR A 141 -8.28 -6.52 6.06
C THR A 141 -8.11 -6.44 7.58
N PHE A 142 -8.05 -7.58 8.25
CA PHE A 142 -7.79 -7.66 9.69
C PHE A 142 -6.47 -6.99 10.07
N GLU A 143 -5.37 -7.36 9.39
CA GLU A 143 -4.07 -6.76 9.63
C GLU A 143 -4.10 -5.24 9.52
N HIS A 144 -4.72 -4.72 8.44
CA HIS A 144 -4.82 -3.28 8.22
C HIS A 144 -5.66 -2.60 9.31
N THR A 145 -6.81 -3.18 9.67
CA THR A 145 -7.71 -2.62 10.70
C THR A 145 -7.04 -2.63 12.08
N ALA A 146 -6.44 -3.75 12.47
CA ALA A 146 -5.75 -3.88 13.76
C ALA A 146 -4.54 -2.93 13.85
N ARG A 147 -3.77 -2.78 12.78
CA ARG A 147 -2.65 -1.83 12.72
C ARG A 147 -3.14 -0.39 12.86
N THR A 148 -4.25 -0.05 12.23
CA THR A 148 -4.82 1.30 12.28
C THR A 148 -5.34 1.63 13.68
N LEU A 149 -6.09 0.73 14.33
CA LEU A 149 -6.51 0.90 15.71
C LEU A 149 -5.32 1.12 16.64
N LYS A 150 -4.31 0.24 16.54
CA LYS A 150 -3.09 0.36 17.36
C LYS A 150 -2.38 1.68 17.15
N ARG A 151 -2.30 2.19 15.92
CA ARG A 151 -1.67 3.46 15.58
C ARG A 151 -2.41 4.65 16.20
N ILE A 152 -3.75 4.67 16.10
CA ILE A 152 -4.60 5.73 16.66
C ILE A 152 -4.47 5.75 18.19
N MET A 153 -4.63 4.59 18.85
CA MET A 153 -4.56 4.49 20.31
C MET A 153 -3.14 4.75 20.85
N LEU A 154 -2.11 4.45 20.07
CA LEU A 154 -0.73 4.82 20.44
C LEU A 154 -0.50 6.32 20.32
N ALA A 155 -1.03 6.95 19.28
CA ALA A 155 -0.94 8.41 19.12
C ALA A 155 -1.65 9.13 20.28
N ALA A 156 -2.83 8.65 20.70
CA ALA A 156 -3.54 9.21 21.85
C ALA A 156 -2.77 9.05 23.19
N ALA A 157 -1.89 8.04 23.28
CA ALA A 157 -1.06 7.76 24.45
C ALA A 157 0.35 8.39 24.39
N THR A 158 0.63 9.20 23.35
CA THR A 158 1.95 9.78 23.12
C THR A 158 1.85 11.32 23.18
N GLU A 159 2.81 11.97 23.83
CA GLU A 159 2.94 13.43 23.79
C GLU A 159 3.13 13.90 22.34
N GLN A 160 2.39 14.95 21.96
CA GLN A 160 2.49 15.53 20.64
C GLN A 160 3.77 16.36 20.47
N MET A 161 4.21 16.58 19.24
CA MET A 161 5.42 17.37 18.96
C MET A 161 5.31 18.84 19.42
N ASP A 162 4.09 19.36 19.58
CA ASP A 162 3.80 20.70 20.08
C ASP A 162 3.75 20.77 21.63
N GLY A 163 4.06 19.66 22.32
CA GLY A 163 4.02 19.57 23.78
C GLY A 163 2.62 19.31 24.35
N THR A 164 1.62 19.03 23.52
CA THR A 164 0.29 18.62 24.00
C THR A 164 0.41 17.28 24.74
N PRO A 165 -0.04 17.17 26.00
CA PRO A 165 0.07 15.94 26.78
C PRO A 165 -0.77 14.82 26.19
N PRO A 166 -0.38 13.55 26.46
CA PRO A 166 -1.16 12.40 25.99
C PRO A 166 -2.58 12.44 26.58
N LEU A 167 -3.56 12.07 25.77
CA LEU A 167 -4.98 12.01 26.17
C LEU A 167 -5.27 10.80 27.07
N ILE A 168 -4.53 9.71 26.90
CA ILE A 168 -4.63 8.50 27.71
C ILE A 168 -3.25 8.08 28.23
N PRO A 169 -3.15 7.52 29.42
CA PRO A 169 -1.84 7.21 30.03
C PRO A 169 -1.08 6.11 29.28
N THR A 170 -1.77 5.16 28.68
CA THR A 170 -1.16 4.05 27.90
C THR A 170 -2.13 3.55 26.86
N SER A 171 -1.60 3.08 25.71
CA SER A 171 -2.42 2.41 24.70
C SER A 171 -2.95 1.07 25.18
N PRO A 172 -4.26 0.79 25.07
CA PRO A 172 -4.85 -0.51 25.42
C PRO A 172 -4.47 -1.62 24.40
N CYS A 173 -3.92 -1.27 23.23
CA CYS A 173 -3.60 -2.21 22.16
C CYS A 173 -2.27 -2.93 22.44
N ARG A 174 -2.28 -3.98 23.24
CA ARG A 174 -1.10 -4.77 23.61
C ARG A 174 -0.75 -5.90 22.65
N TYR A 175 -1.59 -6.15 21.63
CA TYR A 175 -1.37 -7.21 20.66
C TYR A 175 -0.24 -6.89 19.67
N ARG A 176 0.37 -7.97 19.14
CA ARG A 176 1.29 -7.87 17.99
C ARG A 176 0.49 -8.04 16.69
N VAL A 177 0.56 -7.06 15.81
CA VAL A 177 -0.04 -7.20 14.47
C VAL A 177 0.84 -8.16 13.65
N ILE A 178 0.31 -9.33 13.38
CA ILE A 178 0.97 -10.35 12.56
C ILE A 178 0.57 -10.08 11.10
N LYS A 179 1.57 -9.90 10.24
CA LYS A 179 1.30 -9.87 8.80
C LYS A 179 0.76 -11.24 8.38
N PRO A 180 -0.38 -11.28 7.70
CA PRO A 180 -0.84 -12.55 7.16
C PRO A 180 0.25 -13.08 6.24
N GLN A 181 0.64 -14.33 6.46
CA GLN A 181 1.37 -15.03 5.42
C GLN A 181 0.41 -15.05 4.22
N SER A 182 0.71 -14.25 3.20
CA SER A 182 0.02 -14.44 1.94
C SER A 182 0.24 -15.91 1.59
N LYS A 183 -0.84 -16.70 1.52
CA LYS A 183 -0.78 -17.95 0.76
C LYS A 183 -0.34 -17.46 -0.62
N ARG A 184 0.96 -17.58 -0.90
CA ARG A 184 1.49 -17.25 -2.23
C ARG A 184 0.64 -18.11 -3.15
N ARG A 185 -0.25 -17.46 -3.90
CA ARG A 185 -0.93 -18.15 -4.96
C ARG A 185 0.20 -18.55 -5.90
N ASP A 186 0.42 -19.83 -6.01
CA ASP A 186 1.36 -20.40 -6.98
C ASP A 186 0.72 -20.19 -8.36
N GLN A 187 0.79 -18.95 -8.82
CA GLN A 187 0.26 -18.54 -10.11
C GLN A 187 1.39 -18.71 -11.11
N PRO A 188 1.30 -19.70 -12.01
CA PRO A 188 2.28 -19.80 -13.08
C PRO A 188 2.26 -18.54 -13.95
N PRO A 189 3.39 -18.14 -14.51
CA PRO A 189 3.46 -17.05 -15.47
C PRO A 189 2.43 -17.23 -16.59
N VAL A 190 1.96 -16.12 -17.14
CA VAL A 190 1.08 -16.14 -18.31
C VAL A 190 1.88 -16.64 -19.50
N THR A 191 1.39 -17.67 -20.17
CA THR A 191 2.06 -18.27 -21.35
C THR A 191 1.83 -17.44 -22.61
N ALA A 192 2.65 -17.68 -23.64
CA ALA A 192 2.49 -17.02 -24.95
C ALA A 192 1.14 -17.35 -25.62
N ASP A 193 0.62 -18.56 -25.46
CA ASP A 193 -0.70 -18.94 -25.97
C ASP A 193 -1.82 -18.21 -25.22
N GLU A 194 -1.75 -18.17 -23.89
CA GLU A 194 -2.74 -17.46 -23.06
C GLU A 194 -2.81 -15.98 -23.39
N ILE A 195 -1.67 -15.29 -23.54
CA ILE A 195 -1.68 -13.85 -23.82
C ILE A 195 -2.18 -13.55 -25.24
N ASN A 196 -1.87 -14.40 -26.23
CA ASN A 196 -2.41 -14.26 -27.59
C ASN A 196 -3.94 -14.42 -27.58
N ARG A 197 -4.45 -15.48 -26.96
CA ARG A 197 -5.90 -15.70 -26.80
C ARG A 197 -6.59 -14.54 -26.04
N MET A 198 -5.94 -13.97 -25.03
CA MET A 198 -6.45 -12.77 -24.36
C MET A 198 -6.48 -11.57 -25.28
N ALA A 199 -5.42 -11.36 -26.07
CA ALA A 199 -5.33 -10.25 -27.02
C ALA A 199 -6.44 -10.31 -28.08
N ASP A 200 -6.84 -11.51 -28.54
CA ASP A 200 -7.95 -11.71 -29.47
C ASP A 200 -9.32 -11.34 -28.86
N LEU A 201 -9.43 -11.41 -27.54
CA LEU A 201 -10.64 -11.03 -26.80
C LEU A 201 -10.71 -9.53 -26.46
N PHE A 202 -9.60 -8.80 -26.66
CA PHE A 202 -9.56 -7.37 -26.43
C PHE A 202 -9.96 -6.58 -27.69
N PRO A 203 -10.69 -5.48 -27.54
CA PRO A 203 -10.85 -4.54 -28.65
C PRO A 203 -9.48 -4.07 -29.18
N ASP A 204 -9.35 -3.94 -30.49
CA ASP A 204 -8.09 -3.55 -31.16
C ASP A 204 -7.42 -2.35 -30.48
N TYR A 205 -8.20 -1.34 -30.15
CA TYR A 205 -7.74 -0.11 -29.51
C TYR A 205 -7.03 -0.35 -28.16
N TYR A 206 -7.43 -1.35 -27.40
CA TYR A 206 -6.86 -1.63 -26.07
C TYR A 206 -5.88 -2.80 -26.05
N ARG A 207 -5.75 -3.53 -27.14
CA ARG A 207 -4.91 -4.74 -27.24
C ARG A 207 -3.45 -4.46 -26.91
N LEU A 208 -2.92 -3.32 -27.35
CA LEU A 208 -1.52 -2.93 -27.09
C LEU A 208 -1.21 -2.77 -25.59
N THR A 209 -2.21 -2.49 -24.74
CA THR A 209 -2.00 -2.38 -23.28
C THR A 209 -1.45 -3.66 -22.66
N LEU A 210 -1.86 -4.82 -23.18
CA LEU A 210 -1.38 -6.13 -22.73
C LEU A 210 0.11 -6.31 -23.05
N TRP A 211 0.48 -6.02 -24.29
CA TRP A 211 1.84 -6.18 -24.79
C TRP A 211 2.83 -5.23 -24.11
N LEU A 212 2.44 -3.97 -23.92
CA LEU A 212 3.27 -3.00 -23.21
C LEU A 212 3.51 -3.43 -21.74
N SER A 213 2.47 -3.90 -21.04
CA SER A 213 2.64 -4.36 -19.67
C SER A 213 3.49 -5.63 -19.55
N LEU A 214 3.38 -6.54 -20.53
CA LEU A 214 4.10 -7.81 -20.52
C LEU A 214 5.56 -7.67 -20.98
N LEU A 215 5.81 -6.87 -22.02
CA LEU A 215 7.09 -6.89 -22.75
C LEU A 215 7.96 -5.65 -22.53
N VAL A 216 7.39 -4.54 -21.98
CA VAL A 216 8.11 -3.28 -21.81
C VAL A 216 8.17 -2.94 -20.33
N GLY A 217 9.21 -3.36 -19.65
CA GLY A 217 9.50 -3.03 -18.25
C GLY A 217 8.40 -3.40 -17.25
N GLY A 218 7.51 -4.34 -17.58
CA GLY A 218 6.46 -4.78 -16.67
C GLY A 218 5.58 -3.64 -16.16
N LEU A 219 5.12 -2.75 -17.04
CA LEU A 219 4.37 -1.53 -16.68
C LEU A 219 3.17 -1.83 -15.79
N ARG A 220 2.97 -0.98 -14.76
CA ARG A 220 1.74 -1.00 -13.97
C ARG A 220 0.57 -0.48 -14.82
N LEU A 221 -0.64 -0.96 -14.56
CA LEU A 221 -1.82 -0.54 -15.33
C LEU A 221 -2.00 0.99 -15.38
N GLY A 222 -1.82 1.68 -14.25
CA GLY A 222 -1.89 3.15 -14.20
C GLY A 222 -0.78 3.83 -15.02
N GLU A 223 0.41 3.21 -15.14
CA GLU A 223 1.51 3.69 -15.98
C GLU A 223 1.14 3.51 -17.47
N VAL A 224 0.61 2.34 -17.85
CA VAL A 224 0.13 2.09 -19.23
C VAL A 224 -0.94 3.11 -19.64
N CYS A 225 -1.94 3.34 -18.77
CA CYS A 225 -3.01 4.31 -19.05
C CYS A 225 -2.52 5.77 -19.11
N ALA A 226 -1.30 6.05 -18.61
CA ALA A 226 -0.72 7.39 -18.56
C ALA A 226 0.25 7.71 -19.71
N LEU A 227 0.53 6.74 -20.59
CA LEU A 227 1.49 6.91 -21.66
C LEU A 227 1.04 7.99 -22.67
N GLN A 228 1.98 8.86 -23.00
CA GLN A 228 1.86 9.89 -24.03
C GLN A 228 2.81 9.60 -25.19
N LEU A 229 2.57 10.17 -26.37
CA LEU A 229 3.44 9.95 -27.53
C LEU A 229 4.90 10.36 -27.26
N ARG A 230 5.13 11.43 -26.49
CA ARG A 230 6.48 11.85 -26.07
C ARG A 230 7.21 10.88 -25.15
N ASP A 231 6.51 9.87 -24.63
CA ASP A 231 7.09 8.84 -23.77
C ASP A 231 7.68 7.68 -24.57
N ILE A 232 7.41 7.62 -25.86
CA ILE A 232 7.81 6.55 -26.77
C ILE A 232 8.84 7.11 -27.75
N ASP A 233 10.06 6.61 -27.64
CA ASP A 233 11.13 6.88 -28.59
C ASP A 233 11.43 5.61 -29.39
N LEU A 234 10.95 5.58 -30.63
CA LEU A 234 11.15 4.43 -31.54
C LEU A 234 12.51 4.47 -32.25
N GLU A 235 13.20 5.60 -32.24
CA GLU A 235 14.55 5.70 -32.81
C GLU A 235 15.57 5.06 -31.88
N THR A 236 15.52 5.40 -30.59
CA THR A 236 16.39 4.81 -29.57
C THR A 236 15.83 3.55 -28.93
N LEU A 237 14.61 3.14 -29.30
CA LEU A 237 13.91 1.98 -28.74
C LEU A 237 13.73 2.08 -27.21
N GLN A 238 13.30 3.24 -26.73
CA GLN A 238 13.12 3.52 -25.31
C GLN A 238 11.71 4.00 -25.00
N LEU A 239 11.19 3.56 -23.85
CA LEU A 239 9.94 4.04 -23.28
C LEU A 239 10.21 4.67 -21.92
N HIS A 240 9.76 5.92 -21.76
CA HIS A 240 9.92 6.70 -20.53
C HIS A 240 8.66 6.60 -19.66
N VAL A 241 8.79 6.06 -18.47
CA VAL A 241 7.70 6.02 -17.48
C VAL A 241 7.77 7.28 -16.63
N ARG A 242 6.91 8.27 -16.92
CA ARG A 242 6.89 9.58 -16.26
C ARG A 242 5.66 9.81 -15.41
N HIS A 243 4.55 9.16 -15.74
CA HIS A 243 3.25 9.42 -15.13
C HIS A 243 2.51 8.12 -14.78
N SER A 244 1.46 8.26 -13.99
CA SER A 244 0.50 7.20 -13.71
C SER A 244 -0.91 7.79 -13.57
N VAL A 245 -1.91 7.15 -14.15
CA VAL A 245 -3.31 7.51 -13.95
C VAL A 245 -3.80 6.97 -12.62
N ASN A 246 -4.19 7.86 -11.71
CA ASN A 246 -4.71 7.54 -10.40
C ASN A 246 -5.95 8.38 -10.07
N ARG A 247 -6.73 7.96 -9.07
CA ARG A 247 -7.81 8.79 -8.53
C ARG A 247 -7.20 9.89 -7.65
N GLY A 248 -7.58 11.13 -7.88
CA GLY A 248 -7.18 12.28 -7.08
C GLY A 248 -7.69 12.20 -5.63
N PRO A 249 -7.05 12.88 -4.70
CA PRO A 249 -7.47 12.93 -3.29
C PRO A 249 -8.81 13.64 -3.10
N ASP A 250 -9.07 14.70 -3.88
CA ASP A 250 -10.18 15.64 -3.64
C ASP A 250 -11.31 15.56 -4.68
N ASP A 251 -11.20 14.65 -5.67
CA ASP A 251 -12.04 14.66 -6.87
C ASP A 251 -13.17 13.64 -6.89
N ARG A 252 -13.92 13.42 -5.86
CA ARG A 252 -15.11 12.56 -5.90
C ARG A 252 -14.99 11.35 -6.86
N GLY A 253 -13.75 10.82 -7.00
CA GLY A 253 -13.43 9.65 -7.81
C GLY A 253 -12.97 9.91 -9.25
N LYS A 254 -12.71 11.14 -9.70
CA LYS A 254 -12.14 11.44 -11.02
C LYS A 254 -10.69 10.95 -11.12
N TYR A 255 -10.32 10.50 -12.31
CA TYR A 255 -8.95 10.10 -12.61
C TYR A 255 -8.11 11.31 -13.01
N ARG A 256 -6.84 11.30 -12.59
CA ARG A 256 -5.86 12.33 -12.92
C ARG A 256 -4.55 11.69 -13.37
N LEU A 257 -3.84 12.43 -14.22
CA LEU A 257 -2.45 12.16 -14.51
C LEU A 257 -1.62 12.64 -13.32
N CYS A 258 -0.94 11.71 -12.65
CA CYS A 258 -0.13 11.99 -11.47
C CYS A 258 1.32 11.59 -11.73
N GLU A 259 2.25 12.26 -11.06
CA GLU A 259 3.61 11.74 -10.96
C GLU A 259 3.63 10.38 -10.26
N PRO A 260 4.59 9.51 -10.59
CA PRO A 260 4.77 8.26 -9.90
C PRO A 260 5.01 8.47 -8.40
N LYS A 261 4.58 7.50 -7.59
CA LYS A 261 4.62 7.58 -6.12
C LYS A 261 6.04 7.71 -5.54
N THR A 262 7.04 7.21 -6.23
CA THR A 262 8.45 7.23 -5.82
C THR A 262 9.31 7.65 -7.00
N GLU A 263 10.44 8.29 -6.74
CA GLU A 263 11.39 8.69 -7.78
C GLU A 263 11.89 7.46 -8.57
N SER A 264 12.11 6.33 -7.89
CA SER A 264 12.50 5.07 -8.55
C SER A 264 11.45 4.52 -9.53
N SER A 265 10.23 5.03 -9.49
CA SER A 265 9.19 4.67 -10.47
C SER A 265 9.33 5.44 -11.78
N LYS A 266 10.01 6.60 -11.80
CA LYS A 266 10.42 7.27 -13.03
C LYS A 266 11.60 6.50 -13.60
N ARG A 267 11.46 5.92 -14.77
CA ARG A 267 12.45 5.05 -15.37
C ARG A 267 12.35 5.03 -16.90
N VAL A 268 13.41 4.59 -17.52
CA VAL A 268 13.47 4.34 -18.96
C VAL A 268 13.62 2.83 -19.14
N VAL A 269 12.80 2.24 -19.99
CA VAL A 269 12.80 0.81 -20.25
C VAL A 269 12.92 0.55 -21.76
N PRO A 270 13.60 -0.54 -22.19
CA PRO A 270 13.76 -0.84 -23.59
C PRO A 270 12.47 -1.29 -24.26
N ILE A 271 12.25 -0.87 -25.51
CA ILE A 271 11.19 -1.37 -26.38
C ILE A 271 11.78 -2.49 -27.26
N PRO A 272 11.26 -3.71 -27.17
CA PRO A 272 11.73 -4.80 -28.04
C PRO A 272 11.34 -4.54 -29.50
N LYS A 273 12.29 -4.72 -30.42
CA LYS A 273 12.08 -4.48 -31.87
C LYS A 273 10.81 -5.13 -32.44
N PRO A 274 10.45 -6.38 -32.08
CA PRO A 274 9.22 -7.00 -32.59
C PRO A 274 7.93 -6.28 -32.20
N LEU A 275 7.95 -5.42 -31.17
CA LEU A 275 6.78 -4.66 -30.71
C LEU A 275 6.60 -3.34 -31.50
N VAL A 276 7.64 -2.85 -32.17
CA VAL A 276 7.62 -1.56 -32.90
C VAL A 276 6.47 -1.49 -33.92
N PRO A 277 6.27 -2.48 -34.78
CA PRO A 277 5.17 -2.41 -35.76
C PRO A 277 3.77 -2.31 -35.12
N LEU A 278 3.57 -2.93 -33.95
CA LEU A 278 2.30 -2.86 -33.22
C LEU A 278 2.08 -1.48 -32.60
N ILE A 279 3.15 -0.83 -32.15
CA ILE A 279 3.10 0.54 -31.62
C ILE A 279 2.81 1.53 -32.75
N GLU A 280 3.50 1.40 -33.88
CA GLU A 280 3.31 2.25 -35.07
C GLU A 280 1.88 2.12 -35.65
N ASP A 281 1.37 0.89 -35.78
CA ASP A 281 -0.01 0.66 -36.21
C ASP A 281 -1.01 1.31 -35.27
N HIS A 282 -0.80 1.15 -33.95
CA HIS A 282 -1.66 1.75 -32.94
C HIS A 282 -1.64 3.30 -33.04
N ILE A 283 -0.45 3.90 -33.12
CA ILE A 283 -0.30 5.37 -33.25
C ILE A 283 -0.97 5.85 -34.55
N SER A 284 -0.75 5.15 -35.66
CA SER A 284 -1.30 5.51 -36.96
C SER A 284 -2.83 5.48 -36.97
N ARG A 285 -3.43 4.47 -36.36
CA ARG A 285 -4.88 4.24 -36.37
C ARG A 285 -5.63 5.08 -35.33
N PHE A 286 -5.02 5.34 -34.19
CA PHE A 286 -5.75 5.83 -33.03
C PHE A 286 -5.26 7.17 -32.45
N CYS A 287 -4.03 7.61 -32.74
CA CYS A 287 -3.48 8.88 -32.25
C CYS A 287 -3.51 9.96 -33.35
N LYS A 288 -4.68 10.53 -33.60
CA LYS A 288 -4.91 11.46 -34.73
C LYS A 288 -4.09 12.75 -34.65
N ASP A 289 -4.00 13.36 -33.48
CA ASP A 289 -3.38 14.71 -33.34
C ASP A 289 -1.85 14.67 -33.32
N ARG A 290 -1.22 13.57 -33.06
CA ARG A 290 0.24 13.34 -33.02
C ARG A 290 1.05 14.41 -32.27
N LYS A 291 0.43 15.09 -31.30
CA LYS A 291 1.15 16.02 -30.43
C LYS A 291 1.94 15.24 -29.38
N PRO A 292 3.04 15.80 -28.86
CA PRO A 292 3.85 15.11 -27.84
C PRO A 292 3.08 14.67 -26.59
N ASP A 293 2.08 15.44 -26.19
CA ASP A 293 1.22 15.20 -25.03
C ASP A 293 -0.04 14.40 -25.33
N THR A 294 -0.25 13.99 -26.60
CA THR A 294 -1.36 13.11 -26.96
C THR A 294 -1.24 11.79 -26.22
N MET A 295 -2.33 11.38 -25.53
CA MET A 295 -2.38 10.09 -24.83
C MET A 295 -2.35 8.94 -25.84
N LEU A 296 -1.51 7.93 -25.55
CA LEU A 296 -1.49 6.69 -26.34
C LEU A 296 -2.84 5.95 -26.24
N PHE A 297 -3.45 6.03 -25.07
CA PHE A 297 -4.79 5.48 -24.81
C PHE A 297 -5.67 6.54 -24.14
N HIS A 298 -6.85 6.77 -24.71
CA HIS A 298 -7.86 7.66 -24.13
C HIS A 298 -9.19 6.91 -23.90
N SER A 299 -10.08 7.51 -23.16
CA SER A 299 -11.43 6.96 -23.02
C SER A 299 -12.20 7.13 -24.34
N THR A 300 -12.82 6.07 -24.83
CA THR A 300 -13.70 6.12 -26.01
C THR A 300 -15.16 6.35 -25.65
N MET A 301 -15.51 6.35 -24.36
CA MET A 301 -16.90 6.42 -23.87
C MET A 301 -17.19 7.63 -22.98
N LEU A 302 -16.16 8.34 -22.56
CA LEU A 302 -16.26 9.51 -21.69
C LEU A 302 -15.63 10.71 -22.41
N ASP A 303 -16.18 11.90 -22.22
CA ASP A 303 -15.54 13.17 -22.66
C ASP A 303 -14.22 13.44 -21.89
N ASP A 304 -13.82 12.53 -21.04
CA ASP A 304 -12.57 12.56 -20.30
C ASP A 304 -11.45 11.97 -21.17
N TRP A 305 -10.39 12.77 -21.40
CA TRP A 305 -9.24 12.37 -22.21
C TRP A 305 -8.38 11.27 -21.58
N LEU A 306 -8.57 10.96 -20.27
CA LEU A 306 -7.86 9.91 -19.57
C LEU A 306 -8.61 8.56 -19.66
N LEU A 307 -7.85 7.49 -19.92
CA LEU A 307 -8.36 6.14 -19.82
C LEU A 307 -8.42 5.69 -18.36
N PRO A 308 -9.62 5.41 -17.80
CA PRO A 308 -9.72 4.84 -16.47
C PRO A 308 -9.10 3.43 -16.40
N PRO A 309 -8.14 3.16 -15.49
CA PRO A 309 -7.59 1.81 -15.32
C PRO A 309 -8.65 0.71 -15.12
N THR A 310 -9.77 1.05 -14.47
CA THR A 310 -10.90 0.13 -14.26
C THR A 310 -11.55 -0.37 -15.55
N THR A 311 -11.42 0.38 -16.64
CA THR A 311 -11.90 -0.05 -17.98
C THR A 311 -11.11 -1.26 -18.44
N ILE A 312 -9.78 -1.19 -18.40
CA ILE A 312 -8.90 -2.31 -18.76
C ILE A 312 -9.03 -3.47 -17.77
N GLU A 313 -9.11 -3.19 -16.46
CA GLU A 313 -9.33 -4.24 -15.45
C GLU A 313 -10.61 -5.06 -15.71
N ARG A 314 -11.69 -4.40 -16.12
CA ARG A 314 -12.95 -5.08 -16.47
C ARG A 314 -12.78 -5.95 -17.70
N MET A 315 -12.16 -5.45 -18.76
CA MET A 315 -11.89 -6.23 -19.97
C MET A 315 -10.98 -7.42 -19.68
N PHE A 316 -9.92 -7.20 -18.92
CA PHE A 316 -8.98 -8.25 -18.51
C PHE A 316 -9.69 -9.35 -17.70
N ARG A 317 -10.56 -8.97 -16.77
CA ARG A 317 -11.36 -9.93 -16.00
C ARG A 317 -12.23 -10.81 -16.90
N THR A 318 -12.94 -10.21 -17.85
CA THR A 318 -13.75 -10.97 -18.80
C THR A 318 -12.89 -11.89 -19.67
N ALA A 319 -11.75 -11.43 -20.16
CA ALA A 319 -10.85 -12.21 -21.00
C ALA A 319 -10.24 -13.39 -20.23
N ARG A 320 -9.70 -13.17 -19.01
CA ARG A 320 -9.11 -14.23 -18.19
C ARG A 320 -10.08 -15.36 -17.85
N GLU A 321 -11.35 -15.03 -17.62
CA GLU A 321 -12.41 -16.03 -17.37
C GLU A 321 -12.63 -16.89 -18.60
N LYS A 322 -12.68 -16.27 -19.80
CA LYS A 322 -12.84 -16.99 -21.07
C LYS A 322 -11.68 -17.91 -21.45
N ILE A 323 -10.46 -17.55 -21.06
CA ILE A 323 -9.28 -18.40 -21.29
C ILE A 323 -9.05 -19.45 -20.19
N GLY A 324 -9.90 -19.48 -19.14
CA GLY A 324 -9.80 -20.44 -18.03
C GLY A 324 -8.78 -20.07 -16.95
N ARG A 325 -8.37 -18.80 -16.85
CA ARG A 325 -7.40 -18.29 -15.87
C ARG A 325 -8.02 -17.24 -14.92
N PRO A 326 -9.03 -17.58 -14.13
CA PRO A 326 -9.67 -16.64 -13.19
C PRO A 326 -8.72 -16.17 -12.06
N ASP A 327 -7.61 -16.87 -11.90
CA ASP A 327 -6.57 -16.62 -10.89
C ASP A 327 -5.71 -15.39 -11.20
N ILE A 328 -5.51 -15.04 -12.49
CA ILE A 328 -4.64 -13.93 -12.90
C ILE A 328 -5.35 -12.56 -12.83
N THR A 329 -4.56 -11.51 -12.68
CA THR A 329 -4.97 -10.12 -12.74
C THR A 329 -4.08 -9.37 -13.74
N PHE A 330 -4.42 -8.15 -14.12
CA PHE A 330 -3.54 -7.37 -14.99
C PHE A 330 -2.12 -7.24 -14.42
N HIS A 331 -1.99 -7.16 -13.09
CA HIS A 331 -0.69 -7.14 -12.41
C HIS A 331 0.11 -8.45 -12.59
N SER A 332 -0.55 -9.55 -12.94
CA SER A 332 0.13 -10.83 -13.24
C SER A 332 0.99 -10.75 -14.49
N LEU A 333 0.67 -9.85 -15.45
CA LEU A 333 1.52 -9.58 -16.61
C LEU A 333 2.89 -9.04 -16.21
N ARG A 334 2.90 -8.10 -15.26
CA ARG A 334 4.13 -7.56 -14.68
C ARG A 334 4.92 -8.61 -13.90
N ALA A 335 4.23 -9.48 -13.15
CA ALA A 335 4.89 -10.60 -12.46
C ALA A 335 5.47 -11.61 -13.46
N THR A 336 4.77 -11.86 -14.57
CA THR A 336 5.26 -12.69 -15.69
C THR A 336 6.50 -12.07 -16.32
N HIS A 337 6.47 -10.76 -16.65
CA HIS A 337 7.65 -10.04 -17.16
C HIS A 337 8.88 -10.26 -16.28
N ALA A 338 8.74 -9.98 -14.98
CA ALA A 338 9.83 -10.14 -14.03
C ALA A 338 10.40 -11.57 -13.97
N THR A 339 9.50 -12.55 -14.03
CA THR A 339 9.87 -13.96 -14.00
C THR A 339 10.58 -14.37 -15.29
N MET A 340 10.02 -14.01 -16.43
CA MET A 340 10.57 -14.39 -17.74
C MET A 340 11.90 -13.68 -18.01
N LEU A 341 12.04 -12.41 -17.64
CA LEU A 341 13.31 -11.68 -17.79
C LEU A 341 14.47 -12.42 -17.10
N VAL A 342 14.24 -12.90 -15.87
CA VAL A 342 15.27 -13.67 -15.16
C VAL A 342 15.50 -15.04 -15.77
N LEU A 343 14.47 -15.73 -16.25
CA LEU A 343 14.59 -17.02 -16.92
C LEU A 343 15.38 -16.94 -18.24
N GLU A 344 15.25 -15.83 -18.95
CA GLU A 344 16.00 -15.52 -20.16
C GLU A 344 17.45 -15.03 -19.89
N GLY A 345 17.87 -15.01 -18.62
CA GLY A 345 19.24 -14.69 -18.24
C GLY A 345 19.45 -13.24 -17.74
N GLY A 346 18.38 -12.46 -17.64
CA GLY A 346 18.42 -11.13 -17.04
C GLY A 346 18.80 -11.18 -15.55
N THR A 347 19.55 -10.19 -15.11
CA THR A 347 19.98 -10.07 -13.73
C THR A 347 18.85 -9.56 -12.83
N MET A 348 18.96 -9.80 -11.52
CA MET A 348 18.04 -9.23 -10.54
C MET A 348 18.07 -7.70 -10.56
N ARG A 349 19.21 -7.08 -10.85
CA ARG A 349 19.36 -5.64 -10.96
C ARG A 349 18.57 -5.09 -12.13
N GLU A 350 18.73 -5.65 -13.32
CA GLU A 350 17.95 -5.29 -14.50
C GLU A 350 16.43 -5.44 -14.26
N THR A 351 16.03 -6.55 -13.61
CA THR A 351 14.62 -6.76 -13.24
C THR A 351 14.10 -5.67 -12.28
N MET A 352 14.93 -5.23 -11.32
CA MET A 352 14.54 -4.15 -10.41
C MET A 352 14.44 -2.81 -11.14
N ASP A 353 15.37 -2.51 -12.02
CA ASP A 353 15.41 -1.28 -12.80
C ASP A 353 14.20 -1.22 -13.76
N ASP A 354 13.90 -2.30 -14.48
CA ASP A 354 12.72 -2.42 -15.34
C ASP A 354 11.42 -2.24 -14.58
N LEU A 355 11.32 -2.85 -13.42
CA LEU A 355 10.11 -2.75 -12.60
C LEU A 355 10.01 -1.43 -11.80
N GLY A 356 11.09 -0.67 -11.64
CA GLY A 356 11.13 0.49 -10.74
C GLY A 356 10.81 0.09 -9.30
N HIS A 357 11.47 -0.97 -8.80
CA HIS A 357 11.37 -1.42 -7.42
C HIS A 357 12.49 -0.81 -6.58
N SER A 358 12.12 -0.08 -5.52
CA SER A 358 13.09 0.44 -4.54
C SER A 358 13.54 -0.61 -3.52
N SER A 359 12.90 -1.79 -3.45
CA SER A 359 13.16 -2.83 -2.47
C SER A 359 13.47 -4.17 -3.12
N LEU A 360 14.65 -4.71 -2.79
CA LEU A 360 15.07 -6.05 -3.19
C LEU A 360 14.08 -7.14 -2.76
N THR A 361 13.48 -6.99 -1.57
CA THR A 361 12.51 -7.96 -1.03
C THR A 361 11.29 -8.15 -1.94
N VAL A 362 10.82 -7.08 -2.59
CA VAL A 362 9.68 -7.15 -3.52
C VAL A 362 10.09 -7.86 -4.81
N ALA A 363 11.28 -7.58 -5.33
CA ALA A 363 11.82 -8.23 -6.52
C ALA A 363 12.06 -9.74 -6.28
N VAL A 364 12.72 -10.10 -5.16
CA VAL A 364 12.97 -11.49 -4.75
C VAL A 364 11.68 -12.27 -4.59
N ASN A 365 10.64 -11.69 -4.00
CA ASN A 365 9.34 -12.34 -3.82
C ASN A 365 8.63 -12.65 -5.14
N SER A 366 8.83 -11.83 -6.16
CA SER A 366 8.30 -12.10 -7.52
C SER A 366 9.07 -13.23 -8.21
N TYR A 367 10.37 -13.34 -7.94
CA TYR A 367 11.28 -14.32 -8.51
C TYR A 367 11.16 -15.73 -7.89
N GLN A 368 10.89 -15.85 -6.59
CA GLN A 368 10.88 -17.15 -5.88
C GLN A 368 9.84 -18.17 -6.41
N ARG A 369 8.95 -17.78 -7.31
CA ARG A 369 7.89 -18.66 -7.83
C ARG A 369 8.38 -19.72 -8.83
N VAL A 370 9.47 -19.44 -9.54
CA VAL A 370 9.98 -20.32 -10.63
C VAL A 370 11.31 -20.98 -10.26
N VAL A 371 11.89 -20.59 -9.13
CA VAL A 371 13.30 -20.87 -8.79
C VAL A 371 13.58 -22.35 -8.51
N ARG A 372 12.62 -23.16 -8.05
CA ARG A 372 12.97 -24.53 -7.60
C ARG A 372 13.44 -25.43 -8.74
N GLU A 373 12.69 -25.49 -9.84
CA GLU A 373 13.10 -26.30 -11.00
C GLU A 373 14.30 -25.68 -11.72
N HIS A 374 14.25 -24.38 -11.99
CA HIS A 374 15.36 -23.68 -12.63
C HIS A 374 16.64 -23.69 -11.77
N HIS A 375 16.52 -23.59 -10.45
CA HIS A 375 17.66 -23.68 -9.55
C HIS A 375 18.30 -25.05 -9.61
N ARG A 376 17.51 -26.12 -9.58
CA ARG A 376 18.02 -27.48 -9.72
C ARG A 376 18.76 -27.67 -11.03
N ASP A 377 18.14 -27.29 -12.16
CA ASP A 377 18.76 -27.37 -13.49
C ASP A 377 20.04 -26.51 -13.58
N THR A 378 20.06 -25.36 -12.92
CA THR A 378 21.23 -24.48 -12.92
C THR A 378 22.38 -25.07 -12.09
N VAL A 379 22.09 -25.63 -10.92
CA VAL A 379 23.09 -26.29 -10.09
C VAL A 379 23.63 -27.56 -10.77
N GLU A 380 22.78 -28.34 -11.42
CA GLU A 380 23.23 -29.48 -12.22
C GLU A 380 24.14 -29.05 -13.38
N ARG A 381 23.76 -28.00 -14.14
CA ARG A 381 24.64 -27.45 -15.20
C ARG A 381 25.98 -26.95 -14.65
N LEU A 382 25.99 -26.34 -13.47
CA LEU A 382 27.19 -25.89 -12.79
C LEU A 382 28.07 -27.10 -12.42
N ALA A 383 27.48 -28.14 -11.83
CA ALA A 383 28.20 -29.36 -11.47
C ALA A 383 28.85 -30.02 -12.70
N TYR A 384 28.12 -30.19 -13.79
CA TYR A 384 28.66 -30.73 -15.04
C TYR A 384 29.75 -29.90 -15.68
N ARG A 385 29.85 -28.62 -15.36
CA ARG A 385 30.91 -27.73 -15.89
C ARG A 385 32.22 -27.87 -15.14
N TYR A 386 32.17 -28.21 -13.86
CA TYR A 386 33.34 -28.21 -12.99
C TYR A 386 33.73 -29.60 -12.46
N LEU A 387 32.83 -30.55 -12.46
CA LEU A 387 33.15 -31.91 -12.05
C LEU A 387 33.40 -32.78 -13.27
N PRO A 388 34.64 -33.32 -13.43
CA PRO A 388 34.85 -34.35 -14.43
C PRO A 388 34.03 -35.58 -14.01
N SER A 389 33.03 -35.91 -14.78
CA SER A 389 32.19 -37.08 -14.54
C SER A 389 32.52 -38.12 -15.60
N ASP A 390 33.18 -39.19 -15.16
CA ASP A 390 33.35 -40.40 -15.97
C ASP A 390 32.16 -41.38 -15.77
N ASP A 391 31.15 -40.97 -15.02
CA ASP A 391 29.95 -41.78 -14.80
C ASP A 391 29.08 -41.81 -16.06
N PRO A 392 28.90 -42.99 -16.70
CA PRO A 392 28.13 -43.14 -17.94
C PRO A 392 26.66 -42.76 -17.77
N GLU A 393 26.09 -42.88 -16.56
CA GLU A 393 24.68 -42.55 -16.30
C GLU A 393 24.48 -41.04 -16.19
N ALA A 394 25.42 -40.34 -15.56
CA ALA A 394 25.44 -38.88 -15.55
C ALA A 394 25.60 -38.28 -16.96
N ILE A 395 26.49 -38.86 -17.77
CA ILE A 395 26.68 -38.45 -19.17
C ILE A 395 25.44 -38.68 -19.99
N ARG A 396 24.77 -39.81 -19.85
CA ARG A 396 23.49 -40.11 -20.56
C ARG A 396 22.40 -39.10 -20.16
N THR A 397 22.28 -38.79 -18.88
CA THR A 397 21.32 -37.80 -18.38
C THR A 397 21.58 -36.42 -18.97
N LEU A 398 22.85 -35.99 -19.05
CA LEU A 398 23.24 -34.74 -19.70
C LEU A 398 22.90 -34.71 -21.17
N ILE A 399 23.19 -35.79 -21.90
CA ILE A 399 22.85 -35.90 -23.31
C ILE A 399 21.34 -35.76 -23.50
N ALA A 400 20.54 -36.53 -22.77
CA ALA A 400 19.07 -36.46 -22.84
C ALA A 400 18.48 -35.07 -22.50
N GLN A 401 19.14 -34.36 -21.60
CA GLN A 401 18.76 -32.96 -21.27
C GLN A 401 19.10 -32.03 -22.43
N ARG A 402 20.26 -32.16 -23.05
CA ARG A 402 20.65 -31.37 -24.22
C ARG A 402 19.78 -31.66 -25.45
N GLU A 403 19.43 -32.90 -25.67
CA GLU A 403 18.49 -33.28 -26.73
C GLU A 403 17.12 -32.65 -26.56
N ARG A 404 16.58 -32.62 -25.33
CA ARG A 404 15.34 -31.89 -24.99
C ARG A 404 15.44 -30.39 -25.28
N GLN A 405 16.59 -29.78 -24.95
CA GLN A 405 16.83 -28.37 -25.23
C GLN A 405 16.91 -28.09 -26.74
N ILE A 406 17.60 -28.95 -27.49
CA ILE A 406 17.67 -28.90 -28.96
C ILE A 406 16.29 -29.09 -29.57
N GLY A 407 15.47 -30.01 -29.05
CA GLY A 407 14.07 -30.18 -29.46
C GLY A 407 13.27 -28.90 -29.35
N LYS A 408 13.28 -28.24 -28.16
CA LYS A 408 12.60 -26.97 -27.96
C LYS A 408 13.05 -25.87 -28.94
N LEU A 409 14.35 -25.75 -29.19
CA LEU A 409 14.89 -24.80 -30.16
C LEU A 409 14.49 -25.11 -31.60
N ARG A 410 14.41 -26.38 -31.95
CA ARG A 410 13.91 -26.81 -33.29
C ARG A 410 12.43 -26.46 -33.49
N ASP A 411 11.59 -26.73 -32.50
CA ASP A 411 10.18 -26.37 -32.52
C ASP A 411 9.97 -24.85 -32.66
N GLU A 412 10.78 -24.07 -31.94
CA GLU A 412 10.77 -22.61 -32.03
C GLU A 412 11.23 -22.13 -33.42
N MET A 413 12.28 -22.72 -33.98
CA MET A 413 12.74 -22.43 -35.34
C MET A 413 11.68 -22.78 -36.39
N GLU A 414 10.98 -23.91 -36.26
CA GLU A 414 9.87 -24.27 -37.17
C GLU A 414 8.73 -23.26 -37.08
N ARG A 415 8.35 -22.85 -35.84
CA ARG A 415 7.35 -21.80 -35.63
C ARG A 415 7.74 -20.50 -36.31
N LEU A 416 9.01 -20.06 -36.16
CA LEU A 416 9.52 -18.85 -36.81
C LEU A 416 9.55 -18.97 -38.35
N ARG A 417 9.93 -20.12 -38.90
CA ARG A 417 9.89 -20.40 -40.33
C ARG A 417 8.46 -20.39 -40.89
N LYS A 418 7.50 -20.89 -40.13
CA LYS A 418 6.08 -20.84 -40.52
C LYS A 418 5.60 -19.41 -40.61
N ILE A 419 5.88 -18.59 -39.57
CA ILE A 419 5.54 -17.15 -39.54
C ILE A 419 6.18 -16.41 -40.73
N LEU A 420 7.42 -16.73 -41.06
CA LEU A 420 8.13 -16.10 -42.19
C LEU A 420 7.47 -16.47 -43.56
N ARG A 421 6.99 -17.71 -43.72
CA ARG A 421 6.29 -18.13 -44.92
C ARG A 421 4.90 -17.51 -45.08
N GLU A 422 4.24 -17.22 -43.97
CA GLU A 422 2.90 -16.58 -43.98
C GLU A 422 2.98 -15.06 -44.24
N LYS A 423 4.17 -14.46 -44.15
CA LYS A 423 4.41 -13.04 -44.41
C LYS A 423 5.04 -12.71 -45.76
N ASN A 424 5.48 -13.73 -46.52
CA ASN A 424 5.90 -13.65 -47.91
C ASN A 424 4.81 -14.16 -48.83
#